data_93a4265285f85d3da9a97c0ac96dd1a3
#
_entry.id   93a4265285f85d3da9a97c0ac96dd1a3
#
_cell.length_a   1.000
_cell.length_b   1.000
_cell.length_c   1.000
_cell.angle_alpha   90.00
_cell.angle_beta   90.00
_cell.angle_gamma   90.00
#
_symmetry.space_group_name_H-M   'P 1'
#
loop_
_entity.id
_entity.type
_entity.pdbx_description
1 polymer ?
#
loop_
_entity_poly.entity_id
_entity_poly.type
_entity_poly.pdbx_seq_one_letter_code
_entity_poly.pdbx_strand_id
1 'polypeptide(L)'
;NGILSILPWDYNLAFGTYALGMTDPIKDPNILINYPINTPAEGEVMLSRPLYHNLMKHDEYFTRYHDYFDEFLSEYFESGQFAVTLRQTEKLIAPYVQKDPTAFCSYEDHQLAVDTLEQVCLLRAENIRGQLDGEIPATIRGQMENPDAKIDASGVRLTDLGDFKDLEESKERQDAALRDIRGKST
;
A
#
# COMPACT_ATOMS: atom_id res chain seq x y z
N ASN A 1 -18.95 -16.80 23.00
CA ASN A 1 -19.58 -15.47 23.01
C ASN A 1 -19.82 -14.91 21.60
N GLY A 2 -19.35 -15.56 20.53
CA GLY A 2 -19.61 -15.12 19.14
C GLY A 2 -18.94 -13.79 18.74
N ILE A 3 -17.97 -13.31 19.49
CA ILE A 3 -17.22 -12.09 19.14
C ILE A 3 -16.14 -12.46 18.12
N LEU A 4 -16.21 -11.85 16.95
CA LEU A 4 -15.19 -11.94 15.92
C LEU A 4 -14.17 -10.82 16.14
N SER A 5 -12.88 -11.18 16.15
CA SER A 5 -11.78 -10.21 16.16
C SER A 5 -10.91 -10.43 14.95
N ILE A 6 -10.58 -9.33 14.24
CA ILE A 6 -9.64 -9.36 13.13
C ILE A 6 -8.25 -9.14 13.70
N LEU A 7 -7.34 -10.08 13.44
CA LEU A 7 -5.93 -9.92 13.77
C LEU A 7 -5.20 -9.40 12.54
N PRO A 8 -4.53 -8.24 12.63
CA PRO A 8 -3.72 -7.74 11.54
C PRO A 8 -2.52 -8.66 11.29
N TRP A 9 -2.30 -9.05 10.05
CA TRP A 9 -1.23 -9.95 9.66
C TRP A 9 -0.75 -9.64 8.24
N ASP A 10 0.58 -9.61 8.05
CA ASP A 10 1.25 -9.59 6.74
C ASP A 10 0.87 -8.40 5.83
N TYR A 11 0.87 -7.20 6.41
CA TYR A 11 0.55 -5.95 5.68
C TYR A 11 1.73 -5.35 4.90
N ASN A 12 2.92 -5.98 4.91
CA ASN A 12 4.11 -5.48 4.22
C ASN A 12 3.94 -5.33 2.69
N LEU A 13 2.98 -6.03 2.10
CA LEU A 13 2.66 -5.95 0.67
C LEU A 13 1.42 -5.08 0.37
N ALA A 14 0.90 -4.34 1.35
CA ALA A 14 -0.34 -3.58 1.22
C ALA A 14 -0.22 -2.34 0.30
N PHE A 15 1.00 -1.93 -0.08
CA PHE A 15 1.26 -0.72 -0.86
C PHE A 15 1.35 -0.96 -2.38
N GLY A 16 0.66 -1.97 -2.89
CA GLY A 16 0.50 -2.18 -4.33
C GLY A 16 1.61 -2.98 -5.01
N THR A 17 2.60 -3.48 -4.27
CA THR A 17 3.70 -4.28 -4.82
C THR A 17 3.35 -5.76 -4.99
N TYR A 18 2.19 -6.20 -4.50
CA TYR A 18 1.73 -7.58 -4.57
C TYR A 18 0.43 -7.72 -5.35
N ALA A 19 0.48 -8.51 -6.39
CA ALA A 19 -0.64 -8.76 -7.29
C ALA A 19 -1.25 -10.15 -7.05
N LEU A 20 -1.95 -10.33 -5.94
CA LEU A 20 -2.59 -11.60 -5.58
C LEU A 20 -3.55 -12.08 -6.68
N GLY A 21 -3.14 -13.09 -7.45
CA GLY A 21 -3.95 -13.67 -8.53
C GLY A 21 -4.07 -12.82 -9.80
N MET A 22 -3.36 -11.71 -9.89
CA MET A 22 -3.20 -10.95 -11.13
C MET A 22 -1.92 -11.39 -11.86
N THR A 23 -1.93 -11.33 -13.17
CA THR A 23 -0.78 -11.71 -14.00
C THR A 23 0.38 -10.73 -13.90
N ASP A 24 0.10 -9.48 -13.51
CA ASP A 24 1.10 -8.42 -13.35
C ASP A 24 0.81 -7.56 -12.11
N PRO A 25 1.84 -7.07 -11.41
CA PRO A 25 1.66 -6.07 -10.36
C PRO A 25 1.06 -4.78 -10.94
N ILE A 26 0.38 -4.01 -10.09
CA ILE A 26 -0.13 -2.69 -10.48
C ILE A 26 1.08 -1.79 -10.80
N LYS A 27 1.22 -1.45 -12.09
CA LYS A 27 2.31 -0.58 -12.58
C LYS A 27 1.89 0.87 -12.74
N ASP A 28 0.59 1.11 -12.95
CA ASP A 28 0.04 2.45 -13.11
C ASP A 28 -0.30 3.05 -11.74
N PRO A 29 0.42 4.08 -11.29
CA PRO A 29 0.15 4.74 -10.01
C PRO A 29 -1.26 5.36 -9.97
N ASN A 30 -1.83 5.75 -11.11
CA ASN A 30 -3.19 6.28 -11.15
C ASN A 30 -4.23 5.25 -10.74
N ILE A 31 -4.01 3.96 -11.01
CA ILE A 31 -4.90 2.89 -10.56
C ILE A 31 -4.82 2.73 -9.04
N LEU A 32 -3.59 2.67 -8.49
CA LEU A 32 -3.37 2.48 -7.07
C LEU A 32 -3.93 3.65 -6.24
N ILE A 33 -3.59 4.88 -6.62
CA ILE A 33 -3.95 6.08 -5.87
C ILE A 33 -5.43 6.38 -5.97
N ASN A 34 -6.04 6.16 -7.12
CA ASN A 34 -7.48 6.42 -7.32
C ASN A 34 -8.39 5.22 -7.02
N TYR A 35 -7.90 4.20 -6.35
CA TYR A 35 -8.68 3.00 -6.08
C TYR A 35 -9.98 3.35 -5.32
N PRO A 36 -11.17 2.95 -5.81
CA PRO A 36 -12.44 3.37 -5.24
C PRO A 36 -12.71 2.70 -3.89
N ILE A 37 -13.18 3.48 -2.90
CA ILE A 37 -13.43 2.96 -1.55
C ILE A 37 -14.74 2.18 -1.43
N ASN A 38 -15.74 2.47 -2.27
CA ASN A 38 -17.06 1.82 -2.20
C ASN A 38 -17.15 0.55 -3.06
N THR A 39 -16.24 0.37 -4.00
CA THR A 39 -16.11 -0.84 -4.80
C THR A 39 -14.65 -1.33 -4.81
N PRO A 40 -14.07 -1.63 -3.62
CA PRO A 40 -12.65 -2.01 -3.52
C PRO A 40 -12.36 -3.36 -4.20
N ALA A 41 -13.41 -4.11 -4.55
CA ALA A 41 -13.29 -5.30 -5.34
C ALA A 41 -14.61 -5.60 -6.06
N GLU A 42 -14.53 -5.95 -7.33
CA GLU A 42 -15.66 -6.34 -8.16
C GLU A 42 -15.51 -7.79 -8.64
N GLY A 43 -16.64 -8.35 -9.10
CA GLY A 43 -16.73 -9.67 -9.70
C GLY A 43 -17.17 -10.77 -8.74
N GLU A 44 -17.36 -11.97 -9.29
CA GLU A 44 -17.95 -13.11 -8.60
C GLU A 44 -17.21 -13.52 -7.32
N VAL A 45 -15.88 -13.37 -7.31
CA VAL A 45 -15.07 -13.70 -6.14
C VAL A 45 -15.45 -12.85 -4.93
N MET A 46 -15.71 -11.55 -5.14
CA MET A 46 -16.08 -10.65 -4.04
C MET A 46 -17.54 -10.82 -3.63
N LEU A 47 -18.41 -11.08 -4.58
CA LEU A 47 -19.81 -11.43 -4.29
C LEU A 47 -19.91 -12.71 -3.45
N SER A 48 -18.94 -13.61 -3.58
CA SER A 48 -18.85 -14.83 -2.74
C SER A 48 -18.24 -14.57 -1.36
N ARG A 49 -17.61 -13.39 -1.11
CA ARG A 49 -17.01 -13.04 0.18
C ARG A 49 -18.05 -12.38 1.08
N PRO A 50 -18.50 -13.05 2.17
CA PRO A 50 -19.70 -12.60 2.89
C PRO A 50 -19.49 -11.32 3.70
N LEU A 51 -18.27 -11.03 4.18
CA LEU A 51 -18.06 -9.92 5.11
C LEU A 51 -18.32 -8.57 4.47
N TYR A 52 -17.47 -8.10 3.56
CA TYR A 52 -17.60 -6.76 2.98
C TYR A 52 -18.92 -6.60 2.24
N HIS A 53 -19.21 -7.48 1.27
CA HIS A 53 -20.38 -7.36 0.41
C HIS A 53 -21.71 -7.33 1.18
N ASN A 54 -21.84 -8.16 2.22
CA ASN A 54 -23.08 -8.20 3.00
C ASN A 54 -23.19 -7.04 4.00
N LEU A 55 -22.08 -6.64 4.63
CA LEU A 55 -22.09 -5.51 5.55
C LEU A 55 -22.43 -4.20 4.82
N MET A 56 -21.85 -3.98 3.64
CA MET A 56 -22.05 -2.74 2.88
C MET A 56 -23.45 -2.57 2.28
N LYS A 57 -24.30 -3.61 2.34
CA LYS A 57 -25.73 -3.51 2.00
C LYS A 57 -26.59 -2.83 3.08
N HIS A 58 -26.06 -2.66 4.27
CA HIS A 58 -26.73 -2.04 5.40
C HIS A 58 -26.22 -0.62 5.59
N ASP A 59 -27.11 0.37 5.52
CA ASP A 59 -26.78 1.77 5.61
C ASP A 59 -25.99 2.13 6.88
N GLU A 60 -26.31 1.49 8.01
CA GLU A 60 -25.59 1.69 9.27
C GLU A 60 -24.10 1.32 9.14
N TYR A 61 -23.79 0.15 8.55
CA TYR A 61 -22.39 -0.28 8.38
C TYR A 61 -21.68 0.49 7.29
N PHE A 62 -22.39 0.86 6.23
CA PHE A 62 -21.85 1.70 5.17
C PHE A 62 -21.45 3.09 5.70
N THR A 63 -22.34 3.72 6.48
CA THR A 63 -22.04 5.00 7.13
C THR A 63 -20.83 4.87 8.06
N ARG A 64 -20.84 3.88 8.94
CA ARG A 64 -19.72 3.64 9.87
C ARG A 64 -18.39 3.38 9.15
N TYR A 65 -18.43 2.73 8.00
CA TYR A 65 -17.23 2.50 7.17
C TYR A 65 -16.64 3.82 6.68
N HIS A 66 -17.48 4.76 6.23
CA HIS A 66 -17.06 6.10 5.85
C HIS A 66 -16.60 6.93 7.04
N ASP A 67 -17.28 6.85 8.19
CA ASP A 67 -16.88 7.55 9.41
C ASP A 67 -15.46 7.13 9.86
N TYR A 68 -15.13 5.85 9.75
CA TYR A 68 -13.78 5.36 10.06
C TYR A 68 -12.71 5.86 9.07
N PHE A 69 -13.04 6.00 7.79
CA PHE A 69 -12.12 6.64 6.86
C PHE A 69 -11.90 8.11 7.20
N ASP A 70 -12.98 8.84 7.48
CA ASP A 70 -12.90 10.25 7.85
C ASP A 70 -12.08 10.48 9.12
N GLU A 71 -12.35 9.70 10.18
CA GLU A 71 -11.58 9.73 11.43
C GLU A 71 -10.10 9.42 11.18
N PHE A 72 -9.79 8.35 10.43
CA PHE A 72 -8.42 7.97 10.13
C PHE A 72 -7.67 9.00 9.30
N LEU A 73 -8.31 9.59 8.29
CA LEU A 73 -7.71 10.66 7.49
C LEU A 73 -7.42 11.88 8.36
N SER A 74 -8.42 12.35 9.12
CA SER A 74 -8.30 13.56 9.94
C SER A 74 -7.24 13.41 11.02
N GLU A 75 -7.24 12.29 11.75
CA GLU A 75 -6.36 12.09 12.90
C GLU A 75 -4.94 11.69 12.52
N TYR A 76 -4.74 11.00 11.39
CA TYR A 76 -3.44 10.43 11.05
C TYR A 76 -2.76 11.09 9.86
N PHE A 77 -3.47 11.41 8.79
CA PHE A 77 -2.90 12.02 7.59
C PHE A 77 -2.95 13.54 7.63
N GLU A 78 -4.11 14.12 7.78
CA GLU A 78 -4.33 15.58 7.73
C GLU A 78 -3.71 16.29 8.94
N SER A 79 -3.62 15.61 10.08
CA SER A 79 -2.85 16.08 11.24
C SER A 79 -1.34 16.12 11.04
N GLY A 80 -0.82 15.47 9.98
CA GLY A 80 0.61 15.29 9.73
C GLY A 80 1.25 14.14 10.53
N GLN A 81 0.48 13.42 11.37
CA GLN A 81 1.01 12.33 12.21
C GLN A 81 1.66 11.22 11.38
N PHE A 82 1.11 10.92 10.20
CA PHE A 82 1.68 9.92 9.28
C PHE A 82 3.12 10.27 8.90
N ALA A 83 3.36 11.49 8.40
CA ALA A 83 4.70 11.92 7.97
C ALA A 83 5.69 11.91 9.15
N VAL A 84 5.27 12.37 10.32
CA VAL A 84 6.09 12.34 11.54
C VAL A 84 6.45 10.89 11.91
N THR A 85 5.48 9.98 11.92
CA THR A 85 5.70 8.57 12.27
C THR A 85 6.63 7.90 11.25
N LEU A 86 6.41 8.12 9.96
CA LEU A 86 7.25 7.56 8.90
C LEU A 86 8.70 7.98 9.07
N ARG A 87 8.97 9.29 9.23
CA ARG A 87 10.33 9.82 9.35
C ARG A 87 11.01 9.43 10.67
N GLN A 88 10.28 9.32 11.75
CA GLN A 88 10.81 8.79 13.00
C GLN A 88 11.19 7.30 12.88
N THR A 89 10.34 6.51 12.22
CA THR A 89 10.61 5.09 11.98
C THR A 89 11.81 4.90 11.07
N GLU A 90 11.88 5.63 9.95
CA GLU A 90 13.03 5.63 9.05
C GLU A 90 14.34 5.92 9.82
N LYS A 91 14.37 7.00 10.57
CA LYS A 91 15.54 7.38 11.39
C LYS A 91 15.93 6.30 12.38
N LEU A 92 14.95 5.63 12.97
CA LEU A 92 15.20 4.56 13.95
C LEU A 92 15.83 3.33 13.30
N ILE A 93 15.34 2.92 12.12
CA ILE A 93 15.78 1.69 11.45
C ILE A 93 17.00 1.89 10.53
N ALA A 94 17.27 3.11 10.07
CA ALA A 94 18.35 3.42 9.12
C ALA A 94 19.71 2.78 9.45
N PRO A 95 20.22 2.85 10.71
CA PRO A 95 21.51 2.24 11.04
C PRO A 95 21.53 0.71 10.94
N TYR A 96 20.36 0.08 11.04
CA TYR A 96 20.19 -1.37 10.89
C TYR A 96 20.11 -1.74 9.42
N VAL A 97 19.32 -1.02 8.63
CA VAL A 97 19.22 -1.22 7.18
C VAL A 97 20.58 -1.08 6.50
N GLN A 98 21.38 -0.06 6.87
CA GLN A 98 22.73 0.13 6.32
C GLN A 98 23.70 -1.03 6.59
N LYS A 99 23.50 -1.76 7.68
CA LYS A 99 24.40 -2.81 8.14
C LYS A 99 23.88 -4.21 7.86
N ASP A 100 22.66 -4.33 7.34
CA ASP A 100 22.02 -5.62 7.12
C ASP A 100 22.70 -6.33 5.93
N PRO A 101 23.44 -7.44 6.17
CA PRO A 101 24.08 -8.18 5.11
C PRO A 101 23.09 -8.99 4.27
N THR A 102 21.82 -9.04 4.70
CA THR A 102 20.74 -9.77 4.04
C THR A 102 19.73 -8.83 3.37
N ALA A 103 20.04 -7.53 3.32
CA ALA A 103 19.17 -6.53 2.70
C ALA A 103 18.84 -6.89 1.25
N PHE A 104 17.59 -6.70 0.87
CA PHE A 104 17.09 -6.94 -0.49
C PHE A 104 17.44 -5.81 -1.46
N CYS A 105 17.78 -4.63 -0.95
CA CYS A 105 18.08 -3.45 -1.74
C CYS A 105 19.28 -2.69 -1.15
N SER A 106 19.81 -1.72 -1.88
CA SER A 106 20.79 -0.78 -1.35
C SER A 106 20.15 0.17 -0.33
N TYR A 107 20.98 0.88 0.45
CA TYR A 107 20.46 1.88 1.38
C TYR A 107 19.85 3.08 0.63
N GLU A 108 20.41 3.44 -0.50
CA GLU A 108 19.90 4.49 -1.39
C GLU A 108 18.53 4.12 -1.94
N ASP A 109 18.33 2.87 -2.39
CA ASP A 109 17.02 2.38 -2.83
C ASP A 109 16.01 2.39 -1.68
N HIS A 110 16.44 2.01 -0.46
CA HIS A 110 15.58 2.10 0.72
C HIS A 110 15.13 3.54 0.99
N GLN A 111 16.03 4.52 0.90
CA GLN A 111 15.67 5.93 1.08
C GLN A 111 14.67 6.40 0.01
N LEU A 112 14.93 6.07 -1.25
CA LEU A 112 14.02 6.37 -2.35
C LEU A 112 12.64 5.72 -2.14
N ALA A 113 12.62 4.47 -1.68
CA ALA A 113 11.36 3.77 -1.39
C ALA A 113 10.57 4.43 -0.26
N VAL A 114 11.22 4.93 0.78
CA VAL A 114 10.56 5.67 1.88
C VAL A 114 9.96 6.99 1.38
N ASP A 115 10.69 7.74 0.56
CA ASP A 115 10.18 8.99 -0.02
C ASP A 115 8.99 8.73 -0.96
N THR A 116 9.07 7.70 -1.78
CA THR A 116 7.99 7.29 -2.67
C THR A 116 6.77 6.79 -1.89
N LEU A 117 6.99 6.04 -0.80
CA LEU A 117 5.91 5.58 0.09
C LEU A 117 5.16 6.77 0.71
N GLU A 118 5.89 7.78 1.19
CA GLU A 118 5.26 9.00 1.71
C GLU A 118 4.37 9.66 0.66
N GLN A 119 4.91 9.85 -0.55
CA GLN A 119 4.17 10.47 -1.65
C GLN A 119 2.91 9.66 -2.01
N VAL A 120 3.04 8.35 -2.17
CA VAL A 120 1.91 7.44 -2.49
C VAL A 120 0.83 7.53 -1.42
N CYS A 121 1.21 7.46 -0.15
CA CYS A 121 0.26 7.48 0.96
C CYS A 121 -0.45 8.83 1.09
N LEU A 122 0.24 9.95 0.90
CA LEU A 122 -0.36 11.28 0.95
C LEU A 122 -1.34 11.51 -0.21
N LEU A 123 -0.95 11.17 -1.45
CA LEU A 123 -1.85 11.25 -2.60
C LEU A 123 -3.06 10.31 -2.45
N ARG A 124 -2.86 9.13 -1.85
CA ARG A 124 -3.96 8.21 -1.56
C ARG A 124 -4.92 8.80 -0.51
N ALA A 125 -4.39 9.43 0.52
CA ALA A 125 -5.21 10.09 1.55
C ALA A 125 -6.03 11.25 0.95
N GLU A 126 -5.42 12.09 0.12
CA GLU A 126 -6.10 13.15 -0.63
C GLU A 126 -7.22 12.59 -1.52
N ASN A 127 -6.93 11.51 -2.25
CA ASN A 127 -7.93 10.85 -3.08
C ASN A 127 -9.11 10.30 -2.27
N ILE A 128 -8.85 9.65 -1.12
CA ILE A 128 -9.92 9.13 -0.26
C ILE A 128 -10.75 10.29 0.28
N ARG A 129 -10.13 11.39 0.68
CA ARG A 129 -10.83 12.61 1.10
C ARG A 129 -11.79 13.10 0.01
N GLY A 130 -11.31 13.26 -1.23
CA GLY A 130 -12.14 13.65 -2.35
C GLY A 130 -13.27 12.65 -2.65
N GLN A 131 -13.09 11.36 -2.39
CA GLN A 131 -14.16 10.37 -2.52
C GLN A 131 -15.21 10.49 -1.41
N LEU A 132 -14.82 10.79 -0.17
CA LEU A 132 -15.74 11.03 0.95
C LEU A 132 -16.55 12.30 0.74
N ASP A 133 -15.93 13.36 0.24
CA ASP A 133 -16.55 14.66 -0.02
C ASP A 133 -17.41 14.67 -1.31
N GLY A 134 -17.35 13.58 -2.10
CA GLY A 134 -18.10 13.42 -3.34
C GLY A 134 -17.51 14.18 -4.55
N GLU A 135 -16.30 14.72 -4.42
CA GLU A 135 -15.56 15.37 -5.50
C GLU A 135 -14.98 14.34 -6.47
N ILE A 136 -14.53 13.19 -5.95
CA ILE A 136 -14.03 12.06 -6.71
C ILE A 136 -15.04 10.91 -6.58
N PRO A 137 -15.43 10.25 -7.70
CA PRO A 137 -16.33 9.11 -7.61
C PRO A 137 -15.74 7.94 -6.81
N ALA A 138 -16.49 7.47 -5.80
CA ALA A 138 -16.06 6.42 -4.89
C ALA A 138 -16.32 4.99 -5.40
N THR A 139 -16.76 4.84 -6.66
CA THR A 139 -17.03 3.54 -7.30
C THR A 139 -16.28 3.41 -8.62
N ILE A 140 -15.95 2.18 -9.01
CA ILE A 140 -15.32 1.89 -10.32
C ILE A 140 -16.15 2.48 -11.46
N ARG A 141 -17.46 2.23 -11.45
CA ARG A 141 -18.37 2.75 -12.46
C ARG A 141 -18.35 4.29 -12.51
N GLY A 142 -18.45 4.96 -11.36
CA GLY A 142 -18.40 6.41 -11.30
C GLY A 142 -17.11 6.99 -11.84
N GLN A 143 -15.97 6.36 -11.56
CA GLN A 143 -14.66 6.77 -12.09
C GLN A 143 -14.51 6.50 -13.61
N MET A 144 -15.19 5.49 -14.15
CA MET A 144 -15.24 5.27 -15.60
C MET A 144 -16.11 6.33 -16.31
N GLU A 145 -17.20 6.77 -15.67
CA GLU A 145 -18.10 7.81 -16.19
C GLU A 145 -17.48 9.21 -16.07
N ASN A 146 -16.59 9.44 -15.09
CA ASN A 146 -15.92 10.72 -14.82
C ASN A 146 -14.40 10.53 -14.66
N PRO A 147 -13.66 10.21 -15.73
CA PRO A 147 -12.24 9.92 -15.65
C PRO A 147 -11.37 11.12 -15.25
N ASP A 148 -11.85 12.35 -15.52
CA ASP A 148 -11.12 13.60 -15.24
C ASP A 148 -11.23 14.03 -13.75
N ALA A 149 -12.12 13.42 -12.97
CA ALA A 149 -12.29 13.72 -11.55
C ALA A 149 -11.26 13.01 -10.65
N LYS A 150 -10.27 12.34 -11.23
CA LYS A 150 -9.25 11.59 -10.50
C LYS A 150 -8.00 12.44 -10.24
N ILE A 151 -7.25 12.09 -9.20
CA ILE A 151 -5.93 12.67 -8.95
C ILE A 151 -4.96 12.19 -10.04
N ASP A 152 -4.19 13.10 -10.62
CA ASP A 152 -3.06 12.76 -11.49
C ASP A 152 -1.86 12.30 -10.65
N ALA A 153 -1.59 11.00 -10.70
CA ALA A 153 -0.47 10.37 -10.04
C ALA A 153 0.68 10.01 -10.99
N SER A 154 0.67 10.51 -12.22
CA SER A 154 1.67 10.18 -13.25
C SER A 154 3.12 10.52 -12.87
N GLY A 155 3.31 11.41 -11.89
CA GLY A 155 4.62 11.74 -11.33
C GLY A 155 5.19 10.70 -10.36
N VAL A 156 4.40 9.68 -9.96
CA VAL A 156 4.84 8.62 -9.05
C VAL A 156 5.37 7.43 -9.84
N ARG A 157 6.51 6.90 -9.43
CA ARG A 157 7.07 5.66 -9.98
C ARG A 157 6.95 4.54 -8.94
N LEU A 158 6.00 3.64 -9.11
CA LEU A 158 5.77 2.54 -8.17
C LEU A 158 6.97 1.57 -8.07
N THR A 159 7.79 1.47 -9.10
CA THR A 159 9.04 0.68 -9.08
C THR A 159 10.06 1.21 -8.06
N ASP A 160 9.95 2.47 -7.66
CA ASP A 160 10.81 3.05 -6.62
C ASP A 160 10.46 2.52 -5.21
N LEU A 161 9.30 1.87 -5.03
CA LEU A 161 8.94 1.12 -3.82
C LEU A 161 9.64 -0.25 -3.73
N GLY A 162 10.25 -0.71 -4.80
CA GLY A 162 10.91 -2.01 -4.97
C GLY A 162 10.36 -2.80 -6.15
N ASP A 163 11.18 -3.63 -6.76
CA ASP A 163 10.81 -4.54 -7.85
C ASP A 163 11.11 -5.98 -7.44
N PHE A 164 10.37 -6.95 -7.98
CA PHE A 164 10.66 -8.38 -7.81
C PHE A 164 12.03 -8.79 -8.34
N LYS A 165 12.60 -8.05 -9.27
CA LYS A 165 13.99 -8.23 -9.73
C LYS A 165 15.00 -8.03 -8.61
N ASP A 166 14.73 -7.13 -7.68
CA ASP A 166 15.60 -6.89 -6.53
C ASP A 166 15.71 -8.13 -5.64
N LEU A 167 14.64 -8.96 -5.57
CA LEU A 167 14.64 -10.24 -4.87
C LEU A 167 15.54 -11.28 -5.54
N GLU A 168 15.58 -11.34 -6.86
CA GLU A 168 16.45 -12.28 -7.60
C GLU A 168 17.92 -11.89 -7.43
N GLU A 169 18.25 -10.61 -7.62
CA GLU A 169 19.61 -10.09 -7.43
C GLU A 169 20.08 -10.21 -5.97
N SER A 170 19.18 -10.01 -4.99
CA SER A 170 19.52 -10.18 -3.58
C SER A 170 19.80 -11.64 -3.24
N LYS A 171 19.05 -12.57 -3.81
CA LYS A 171 19.26 -14.01 -3.63
C LYS A 171 20.62 -14.44 -4.16
N GLU A 172 21.04 -13.96 -5.32
CA GLU A 172 22.36 -14.20 -5.86
C GLU A 172 23.47 -13.63 -4.95
N ARG A 173 23.28 -12.43 -4.40
CA ARG A 173 24.21 -11.81 -3.43
C ARG A 173 24.28 -12.60 -2.12
N GLN A 174 23.17 -13.08 -1.59
CA GLN A 174 23.13 -13.92 -0.39
C GLN A 174 23.82 -15.27 -0.61
N ASP A 175 23.57 -15.91 -1.74
CA ASP A 175 24.21 -17.17 -2.11
C ASP A 175 25.73 -17.00 -2.29
N ALA A 176 26.18 -15.87 -2.84
CA ALA A 176 27.61 -15.55 -2.98
C ALA A 176 28.25 -15.32 -1.60
N ALA A 177 27.62 -14.60 -0.71
CA ALA A 177 28.08 -14.36 0.66
C ALA A 177 28.18 -15.67 1.47
N LEU A 178 27.18 -16.56 1.34
CA LEU A 178 27.19 -17.87 1.99
C LEU A 178 28.29 -18.79 1.45
N ARG A 179 28.60 -18.72 0.16
CA ARG A 179 29.74 -19.47 -0.45
C ARG A 179 31.07 -18.97 0.08
N ASP A 180 31.27 -17.67 0.22
CA ASP A 180 32.49 -17.06 0.76
C ASP A 180 32.72 -17.44 2.24
N ILE A 181 31.67 -17.45 3.05
CA ILE A 181 31.73 -17.90 4.46
C ILE A 181 32.12 -19.38 4.54
N ARG A 182 31.54 -20.25 3.71
CA ARG A 182 31.85 -21.68 3.67
C ARG A 182 33.26 -21.97 3.15
N GLY A 183 33.73 -21.15 2.19
CA GLY A 183 35.11 -21.30 1.65
C GLY A 183 36.22 -20.84 2.59
N LYS A 184 35.89 -20.04 3.63
CA LYS A 184 36.86 -19.61 4.67
C LYS A 184 36.89 -20.52 5.88
N SER A 185 36.05 -21.57 5.92
CA SER A 185 35.96 -22.55 7.03
C SER A 185 36.71 -23.86 6.74
N THR A 186 37.48 -23.93 5.66
CA THR A 186 38.41 -25.00 5.30
C THR A 186 39.84 -24.49 5.38
#